data_1b28dad3c8b421c636c84a1281648ab7
#
_entry.id   1b28dad3c8b421c636c84a1281648ab7
#
_cell.length_a   1.000
_cell.length_b   1.000
_cell.length_c   1.000
_cell.angle_alpha   90.00
_cell.angle_beta   90.00
_cell.angle_gamma   90.00
#
_symmetry.space_group_name_H-M   'P 1'
#
loop_
_entity.id
_entity.type
_entity.pdbx_description
1 polymer ?
#
loop_
_entity_poly.entity_id
_entity_poly.type
_entity_poly.pdbx_seq_one_letter_code
_entity_poly.pdbx_strand_id
1 'polypeptide(L)'
;MPKPGTTLVSIEEYLSSSYEPDCDYVDGVLEERNLGEYDHSNLQAALVTYLRNRARLWNVRVVVEQRIRVSATRVRVPDVCVILRDREIEQVPSKPPLVCIEVLSPEDRWPRVEKRIQDFLAMGVERVWVFDPKRGEVFEYTKSGRRKVVEDLLEAPPVSIRISELMAELD
;
A
#
# COMPACT_ATOMS: atom_id res chain seq x y z
N MET A 1 -0.73 12.24 -20.52
CA MET A 1 -0.02 13.51 -20.72
C MET A 1 -0.29 14.43 -19.53
N PRO A 2 0.73 15.11 -19.01
CA PRO A 2 0.52 16.12 -17.98
C PRO A 2 -0.40 17.22 -18.49
N LYS A 3 -1.22 17.78 -17.60
CA LYS A 3 -2.04 18.94 -17.94
C LYS A 3 -1.13 20.13 -18.29
N PRO A 4 -1.54 21.04 -19.19
CA PRO A 4 -0.78 22.26 -19.45
C PRO A 4 -0.52 23.02 -18.14
N GLY A 5 0.75 23.35 -17.88
CA GLY A 5 1.16 24.03 -16.65
C GLY A 5 1.64 23.11 -15.50
N THR A 6 1.65 21.78 -15.68
CA THR A 6 2.22 20.87 -14.67
C THR A 6 3.74 20.94 -14.72
N THR A 7 4.37 21.33 -13.60
CA THR A 7 5.83 21.27 -13.45
C THR A 7 6.25 19.82 -13.30
N LEU A 8 7.14 19.35 -14.18
CA LEU A 8 7.71 18.01 -14.07
C LEU A 8 8.90 18.04 -13.10
N VAL A 9 8.98 17.04 -12.26
CA VAL A 9 10.04 16.84 -11.27
C VAL A 9 10.84 15.60 -11.68
N SER A 10 12.17 15.62 -11.54
CA SER A 10 12.96 14.40 -11.75
C SER A 10 12.75 13.40 -10.60
N ILE A 11 12.99 12.13 -10.87
CA ILE A 11 12.85 11.10 -9.82
C ILE A 11 13.91 11.31 -8.72
N GLU A 12 15.09 11.78 -9.07
CA GLU A 12 16.17 12.10 -8.13
C GLU A 12 15.75 13.25 -7.20
N GLU A 13 15.15 14.29 -7.75
CA GLU A 13 14.62 15.40 -6.97
C GLU A 13 13.50 14.93 -6.04
N TYR A 14 12.55 14.12 -6.55
CA TYR A 14 11.51 13.54 -5.74
C TYR A 14 12.06 12.72 -4.59
N LEU A 15 13.01 11.81 -4.85
CA LEU A 15 13.57 10.91 -3.83
C LEU A 15 14.39 11.65 -2.77
N SER A 16 14.97 12.82 -3.11
CA SER A 16 15.73 13.66 -2.18
C SER A 16 14.90 14.73 -1.47
N SER A 17 13.60 14.77 -1.74
CA SER A 17 12.68 15.78 -1.20
C SER A 17 11.62 15.14 -0.31
N SER A 18 11.00 15.94 0.53
CA SER A 18 9.78 15.61 1.27
C SER A 18 8.65 16.54 0.86
N TYR A 19 7.43 16.03 0.87
CA TYR A 19 6.25 16.75 0.44
C TYR A 19 5.19 16.74 1.54
N GLU A 20 4.45 17.83 1.64
CA GLU A 20 3.36 17.99 2.61
C GLU A 20 2.12 18.52 1.87
N PRO A 21 1.07 17.69 1.66
CA PRO A 21 1.00 16.27 2.00
C PRO A 21 1.94 15.41 1.18
N ASP A 22 2.21 14.20 1.66
CA ASP A 22 3.06 13.24 0.94
C ASP A 22 2.47 12.87 -0.44
N CYS A 23 3.34 12.57 -1.39
CA CYS A 23 2.97 12.35 -2.78
C CYS A 23 3.50 11.02 -3.31
N ASP A 24 2.72 10.41 -4.19
CA ASP A 24 3.23 9.44 -5.16
C ASP A 24 3.94 10.20 -6.30
N TYR A 25 4.82 9.52 -6.99
CA TYR A 25 5.52 10.05 -8.18
C TYR A 25 5.17 9.20 -9.41
N VAL A 26 4.62 9.84 -10.43
CA VAL A 26 4.18 9.15 -11.65
C VAL A 26 4.67 9.91 -12.88
N ASP A 27 5.69 9.35 -13.52
CA ASP A 27 6.22 9.86 -14.80
C ASP A 27 6.51 11.37 -14.77
N GLY A 28 7.14 11.85 -13.70
CA GLY A 28 7.48 13.26 -13.51
C GLY A 28 6.43 14.09 -12.78
N VAL A 29 5.25 13.54 -12.50
CA VAL A 29 4.14 14.26 -11.85
C VAL A 29 4.01 13.83 -10.40
N LEU A 30 3.85 14.80 -9.51
CA LEU A 30 3.50 14.55 -8.10
C LEU A 30 2.00 14.35 -7.99
N GLU A 31 1.58 13.21 -7.45
CA GLU A 31 0.18 12.91 -7.14
C GLU A 31 0.00 12.96 -5.62
N GLU A 32 -0.66 13.99 -5.10
CA GLU A 32 -0.93 14.12 -3.67
C GLU A 32 -1.75 12.94 -3.17
N ARG A 33 -1.37 12.41 -2.01
CA ARG A 33 -2.12 11.37 -1.32
C ARG A 33 -3.26 12.01 -0.55
N ASN A 34 -4.39 11.31 -0.47
CA ASN A 34 -5.49 11.74 0.37
C ASN A 34 -5.09 11.69 1.85
N LEU A 35 -5.54 12.67 2.62
CA LEU A 35 -5.36 12.67 4.06
C LEU A 35 -6.27 11.62 4.69
N GLY A 36 -5.72 10.89 5.67
CA GLY A 36 -6.48 9.90 6.42
C GLY A 36 -7.44 10.57 7.40
N GLU A 37 -8.69 10.12 7.40
CA GLU A 37 -9.64 10.39 8.47
C GLU A 37 -9.54 9.30 9.54
N TYR A 38 -10.31 9.43 10.62
CA TYR A 38 -10.22 8.54 11.78
C TYR A 38 -10.33 7.05 11.40
N ASP A 39 -11.32 6.68 10.60
CA ASP A 39 -11.51 5.27 10.22
C ASP A 39 -10.33 4.70 9.45
N HIS A 40 -9.76 5.49 8.53
CA HIS A 40 -8.53 5.11 7.81
C HIS A 40 -7.37 4.92 8.79
N SER A 41 -7.13 5.90 9.64
CA SER A 41 -5.99 5.91 10.56
C SER A 41 -6.10 4.80 11.61
N ASN A 42 -7.30 4.57 12.13
CA ASN A 42 -7.57 3.52 13.11
C ASN A 42 -7.35 2.12 12.51
N LEU A 43 -7.87 1.87 11.31
CA LEU A 43 -7.67 0.59 10.63
C LEU A 43 -6.19 0.38 10.23
N GLN A 44 -5.51 1.43 9.77
CA GLN A 44 -4.07 1.36 9.47
C GLN A 44 -3.28 0.97 10.73
N ALA A 45 -3.57 1.59 11.87
CA ALA A 45 -2.94 1.28 13.15
C ALA A 45 -3.23 -0.17 13.59
N ALA A 46 -4.46 -0.63 13.46
CA ALA A 46 -4.86 -2.00 13.77
C ALA A 46 -4.13 -3.02 12.88
N LEU A 47 -4.04 -2.77 11.58
CA LEU A 47 -3.29 -3.59 10.63
C LEU A 47 -1.81 -3.70 11.03
N VAL A 48 -1.18 -2.58 11.32
CA VAL A 48 0.23 -2.56 11.73
C VAL A 48 0.44 -3.33 13.02
N THR A 49 -0.41 -3.13 14.02
CA THR A 49 -0.35 -3.83 15.30
C THR A 49 -0.50 -5.33 15.12
N TYR A 50 -1.53 -5.76 14.38
CA TYR A 50 -1.79 -7.16 14.08
C TYR A 50 -0.58 -7.84 13.41
N LEU A 51 -0.06 -7.21 12.36
CA LEU A 51 1.04 -7.75 11.58
C LEU A 51 2.37 -7.72 12.37
N ARG A 52 2.67 -6.64 13.07
CA ARG A 52 3.93 -6.50 13.82
C ARG A 52 4.02 -7.44 15.00
N ASN A 53 2.91 -7.74 15.66
CA ASN A 53 2.87 -8.72 16.74
C ASN A 53 3.25 -10.14 16.26
N ARG A 54 3.11 -10.42 14.98
CA ARG A 54 3.40 -11.72 14.35
C ARG A 54 4.65 -11.69 13.45
N ALA A 55 5.22 -10.52 13.22
CA ALA A 55 6.26 -10.30 12.23
C ALA A 55 7.52 -11.16 12.45
N ARG A 56 7.91 -11.38 13.70
CA ARG A 56 9.05 -12.23 14.03
C ARG A 56 8.76 -13.70 13.73
N LEU A 57 7.56 -14.17 14.06
CA LEU A 57 7.12 -15.54 13.78
C LEU A 57 7.12 -15.81 12.27
N TRP A 58 6.66 -14.84 11.48
CA TRP A 58 6.57 -14.96 10.03
C TRP A 58 7.86 -14.59 9.29
N ASN A 59 8.87 -14.15 10.01
CA ASN A 59 10.13 -13.67 9.44
C ASN A 59 9.93 -12.56 8.40
N VAL A 60 9.11 -11.58 8.74
CA VAL A 60 8.79 -10.42 7.90
C VAL A 60 9.08 -9.10 8.61
N ARG A 61 9.13 -8.03 7.82
CA ARG A 61 9.12 -6.65 8.28
C ARG A 61 7.81 -6.00 7.86
N VAL A 62 7.25 -5.17 8.72
CA VAL A 62 6.03 -4.41 8.45
C VAL A 62 6.35 -2.94 8.56
N VAL A 63 6.11 -2.20 7.51
CA VAL A 63 6.38 -0.76 7.42
C VAL A 63 5.17 -0.01 6.88
N VAL A 64 5.07 1.26 7.20
CA VAL A 64 3.97 2.13 6.80
C VAL A 64 4.47 3.24 5.91
N GLU A 65 3.60 3.69 4.99
CA GLU A 65 3.88 4.86 4.15
C GLU A 65 5.26 4.82 3.51
N GLN A 66 5.67 3.63 3.10
CA GLN A 66 6.98 3.38 2.54
C GLN A 66 7.00 3.74 1.05
N ARG A 67 7.88 4.63 0.66
CA ARG A 67 8.15 4.88 -0.76
C ARG A 67 8.71 3.60 -1.39
N ILE A 68 8.06 3.14 -2.46
CA ILE A 68 8.46 1.96 -3.23
C ILE A 68 8.65 2.38 -4.68
N ARG A 69 9.83 2.14 -5.21
CA ARG A 69 10.14 2.38 -6.62
C ARG A 69 9.56 1.24 -7.46
N VAL A 70 8.34 1.43 -7.93
CA VAL A 70 7.59 0.40 -8.68
C VAL A 70 8.06 0.25 -10.12
N SER A 71 8.70 1.28 -10.68
CA SER A 71 9.33 1.27 -12.00
C SER A 71 10.45 2.31 -12.09
N ALA A 72 11.09 2.40 -13.25
CA ALA A 72 12.13 3.41 -13.49
C ALA A 72 11.62 4.85 -13.32
N THR A 73 10.32 5.08 -13.56
CA THR A 73 9.72 6.41 -13.60
C THR A 73 8.55 6.59 -12.62
N ARG A 74 8.31 5.62 -11.72
CA ARG A 74 7.20 5.68 -10.76
C ARG A 74 7.60 5.23 -9.37
N VAL A 75 7.13 5.98 -8.37
CA VAL A 75 7.22 5.66 -6.95
C VAL A 75 5.81 5.72 -6.36
N ARG A 76 5.41 4.66 -5.69
CA ARG A 76 4.13 4.59 -4.96
C ARG A 76 4.37 4.43 -3.47
N VAL A 77 3.40 4.87 -2.69
CA VAL A 77 3.46 4.84 -1.23
C VAL A 77 2.23 4.10 -0.70
N PRO A 78 2.32 2.78 -0.47
CA PRO A 78 1.22 2.04 0.14
C PRO A 78 1.06 2.41 1.61
N ASP A 79 -0.16 2.31 2.13
CA ASP A 79 -0.43 2.58 3.54
C ASP A 79 0.33 1.63 4.46
N VAL A 80 0.36 0.34 4.11
CA VAL A 80 1.12 -0.69 4.81
C VAL A 80 1.77 -1.61 3.79
N CYS A 81 3.01 -2.02 4.01
CA CYS A 81 3.59 -3.10 3.24
C CYS A 81 4.36 -4.09 4.12
N VAL A 82 4.42 -5.33 3.65
CA VAL A 82 5.11 -6.42 4.31
C VAL A 82 6.24 -6.90 3.41
N ILE A 83 7.45 -6.95 3.97
CA ILE A 83 8.67 -7.33 3.26
C ILE A 83 9.28 -8.56 3.97
N LEU A 84 9.71 -9.54 3.20
CA LEU A 84 10.42 -10.70 3.75
C LEU A 84 11.72 -10.26 4.42
N ARG A 85 12.00 -10.80 5.61
CA ARG A 85 13.13 -10.37 6.43
C ARG A 85 14.49 -10.82 5.90
N ASP A 86 14.51 -11.83 5.06
CA ASP A 86 15.72 -12.34 4.40
C ASP A 86 16.25 -11.41 3.31
N ARG A 87 15.47 -10.41 2.91
CA ARG A 87 15.88 -9.41 1.93
C ARG A 87 16.72 -8.31 2.58
N GLU A 88 17.66 -7.79 1.81
CA GLU A 88 18.42 -6.60 2.17
C GLU A 88 17.47 -5.39 2.39
N ILE A 89 17.79 -4.55 3.37
CA ILE A 89 17.02 -3.34 3.64
C ILE A 89 17.44 -2.25 2.64
N GLU A 90 16.51 -1.83 1.81
CA GLU A 90 16.62 -0.65 0.96
C GLU A 90 15.76 0.47 1.56
N GLN A 91 16.27 1.72 1.61
CA GLN A 91 15.50 2.86 2.11
C GLN A 91 14.31 3.17 1.20
N VAL A 92 14.46 2.97 -0.09
CA VAL A 92 13.38 2.98 -1.07
C VAL A 92 13.42 1.65 -1.81
N PRO A 93 12.61 0.67 -1.40
CA PRO A 93 12.60 -0.65 -2.02
C PRO A 93 12.36 -0.60 -3.53
N SER A 94 13.17 -1.34 -4.27
CA SER A 94 13.06 -1.53 -5.72
C SER A 94 12.63 -2.95 -6.09
N LYS A 95 12.59 -3.85 -5.10
CA LYS A 95 12.10 -5.23 -5.25
C LYS A 95 10.68 -5.34 -4.70
N PRO A 96 9.84 -6.21 -5.28
CA PRO A 96 8.44 -6.34 -4.85
C PRO A 96 8.33 -6.73 -3.37
N PRO A 97 7.58 -6.00 -2.53
CA PRO A 97 7.15 -6.50 -1.24
C PRO A 97 6.34 -7.80 -1.35
N LEU A 98 6.21 -8.53 -0.25
CA LEU A 98 5.36 -9.72 -0.17
C LEU A 98 3.90 -9.36 -0.42
N VAL A 99 3.42 -8.29 0.24
CA VAL A 99 2.07 -7.77 0.08
C VAL A 99 2.07 -6.25 0.32
N CYS A 100 1.28 -5.54 -0.47
CA CYS A 100 0.94 -4.14 -0.23
C CYS A 100 -0.52 -4.05 0.21
N ILE A 101 -0.80 -3.16 1.15
CA ILE A 101 -2.13 -2.95 1.72
C ILE A 101 -2.49 -1.48 1.58
N GLU A 102 -3.67 -1.24 1.03
CA GLU A 102 -4.28 0.07 0.91
C GLU A 102 -5.52 0.14 1.80
N VAL A 103 -5.69 1.23 2.52
CA VAL A 103 -6.90 1.53 3.28
C VAL A 103 -7.58 2.71 2.60
N LEU A 104 -8.82 2.54 2.18
CA LEU A 104 -9.54 3.59 1.46
C LEU A 104 -9.88 4.76 2.39
N SER A 105 -9.73 5.97 1.85
CA SER A 105 -10.24 7.21 2.42
C SER A 105 -11.54 7.61 1.73
N PRO A 106 -12.41 8.44 2.35
CA PRO A 106 -13.67 8.87 1.72
C PRO A 106 -13.50 9.56 0.37
N GLU A 107 -12.34 10.21 0.17
CA GLU A 107 -12.00 10.93 -1.07
C GLU A 107 -11.42 10.04 -2.16
N ASP A 108 -11.12 8.77 -1.87
CA ASP A 108 -10.55 7.86 -2.85
C ASP A 108 -11.54 7.57 -3.98
N ARG A 109 -11.00 7.51 -5.19
CA ARG A 109 -11.72 7.13 -6.40
C ARG A 109 -11.13 5.85 -6.95
N TRP A 110 -11.98 4.86 -7.20
CA TRP A 110 -11.55 3.54 -7.66
C TRP A 110 -10.59 3.56 -8.84
N PRO A 111 -10.80 4.36 -9.90
CA PRO A 111 -9.84 4.38 -11.02
C PRO A 111 -8.43 4.79 -10.61
N ARG A 112 -8.31 5.73 -9.65
CA ARG A 112 -7.01 6.18 -9.12
C ARG A 112 -6.36 5.11 -8.23
N VAL A 113 -7.16 4.49 -7.37
CA VAL A 113 -6.71 3.38 -6.51
C VAL A 113 -6.24 2.20 -7.35
N GLU A 114 -7.02 1.79 -8.33
CA GLU A 114 -6.67 0.67 -9.22
C GLU A 114 -5.41 0.94 -10.03
N LYS A 115 -5.18 2.16 -10.46
CA LYS A 115 -3.93 2.54 -11.15
C LYS A 115 -2.71 2.31 -10.27
N ARG A 116 -2.78 2.68 -8.99
CA ARG A 116 -1.72 2.41 -8.00
C ARG A 116 -1.52 0.91 -7.81
N ILE A 117 -2.61 0.16 -7.68
CA ILE A 117 -2.57 -1.29 -7.52
C ILE A 117 -1.92 -1.96 -8.74
N GLN A 118 -2.25 -1.52 -9.95
CA GLN A 118 -1.64 -2.04 -11.17
C GLN A 118 -0.13 -1.81 -11.20
N ASP A 119 0.36 -0.67 -10.69
CA ASP A 119 1.79 -0.41 -10.58
C ASP A 119 2.48 -1.41 -9.62
N PHE A 120 1.85 -1.76 -8.49
CA PHE A 120 2.36 -2.79 -7.59
C PHE A 120 2.38 -4.18 -8.24
N LEU A 121 1.30 -4.56 -8.89
CA LEU A 121 1.22 -5.86 -9.60
C LEU A 121 2.24 -5.95 -10.74
N ALA A 122 2.42 -4.87 -11.50
CA ALA A 122 3.38 -4.82 -12.60
C ALA A 122 4.83 -4.95 -12.12
N MET A 123 5.17 -4.45 -10.92
CA MET A 123 6.50 -4.63 -10.37
C MET A 123 6.74 -6.08 -9.87
N GLY A 124 5.69 -6.85 -9.67
CA GLY A 124 5.78 -8.24 -9.23
C GLY A 124 5.23 -8.52 -7.83
N VAL A 125 4.55 -7.55 -7.18
CA VAL A 125 3.81 -7.84 -5.96
C VAL A 125 2.69 -8.82 -6.30
N GLU A 126 2.66 -9.97 -5.64
CA GLU A 126 1.70 -11.03 -6.00
C GLU A 126 0.28 -10.74 -5.50
N ARG A 127 0.15 -10.03 -4.38
CA ARG A 127 -1.13 -9.74 -3.74
C ARG A 127 -1.14 -8.30 -3.22
N VAL A 128 -2.23 -7.60 -3.51
CA VAL A 128 -2.54 -6.29 -2.93
C VAL A 128 -3.89 -6.40 -2.25
N TRP A 129 -3.95 -6.03 -0.98
CA TRP A 129 -5.20 -6.03 -0.22
C TRP A 129 -5.70 -4.60 -0.05
N VAL A 130 -7.00 -4.42 -0.27
CA VAL A 130 -7.67 -3.12 -0.13
C VAL A 130 -8.78 -3.26 0.89
N PHE A 131 -8.72 -2.43 1.92
CA PHE A 131 -9.73 -2.36 2.97
C PHE A 131 -10.58 -1.11 2.78
N ASP A 132 -11.88 -1.26 2.75
CA ASP A 132 -12.85 -0.17 2.77
C ASP A 132 -13.48 -0.09 4.17
N PRO A 133 -13.00 0.80 5.06
CA PRO A 133 -13.50 0.89 6.41
C PRO A 133 -14.95 1.37 6.49
N LYS A 134 -15.39 2.17 5.52
CA LYS A 134 -16.74 2.72 5.47
C LYS A 134 -17.79 1.65 5.19
N ARG A 135 -17.48 0.71 4.28
CA ARG A 135 -18.39 -0.37 3.87
C ARG A 135 -18.12 -1.69 4.59
N GLY A 136 -16.99 -1.78 5.30
CA GLY A 136 -16.55 -3.03 5.93
C GLY A 136 -16.17 -4.09 4.91
N GLU A 137 -15.71 -3.69 3.73
CA GLU A 137 -15.36 -4.59 2.63
C GLU A 137 -13.85 -4.74 2.50
N VAL A 138 -13.43 -5.92 2.06
CA VAL A 138 -12.03 -6.21 1.75
C VAL A 138 -11.94 -6.81 0.35
N PHE A 139 -10.97 -6.32 -0.42
CA PHE A 139 -10.69 -6.80 -1.77
C PHE A 139 -9.25 -7.31 -1.86
N GLU A 140 -9.08 -8.36 -2.64
CA GLU A 140 -7.76 -8.89 -3.00
C GLU A 140 -7.54 -8.74 -4.50
N TYR A 141 -6.40 -8.13 -4.85
CA TYR A 141 -5.95 -8.00 -6.23
C TYR A 141 -4.75 -8.91 -6.45
N THR A 142 -4.81 -9.65 -7.54
CA THR A 142 -3.70 -10.44 -8.07
C THR A 142 -3.60 -10.20 -9.58
N LYS A 143 -2.66 -10.85 -10.25
CA LYS A 143 -2.59 -10.80 -11.72
C LYS A 143 -3.86 -11.35 -12.40
N SER A 144 -4.62 -12.20 -11.69
CA SER A 144 -5.89 -12.74 -12.20
C SER A 144 -7.07 -11.76 -12.08
N GLY A 145 -6.90 -10.63 -11.43
CA GLY A 145 -7.90 -9.60 -11.24
C GLY A 145 -8.28 -9.34 -9.80
N ARG A 146 -9.39 -8.67 -9.62
CA ARG A 146 -9.95 -8.31 -8.31
C ARG A 146 -10.97 -9.33 -7.86
N ARG A 147 -10.93 -9.70 -6.59
CA ARG A 147 -12.02 -10.40 -5.94
C ARG A 147 -12.40 -9.74 -4.61
N LYS A 148 -13.69 -9.70 -4.30
CA LYS A 148 -14.16 -9.36 -2.97
C LYS A 148 -13.93 -10.54 -2.03
N VAL A 149 -13.29 -10.29 -0.89
CA VAL A 149 -13.01 -11.33 0.10
C VAL A 149 -14.28 -11.59 0.92
N VAL A 150 -14.75 -12.82 0.90
CA VAL A 150 -15.95 -13.27 1.67
C VAL A 150 -15.56 -14.20 2.81
N GLU A 151 -14.37 -14.78 2.76
CA GLU A 151 -13.81 -15.61 3.81
C GLU A 151 -13.28 -14.73 4.96
N ASP A 152 -13.16 -15.29 6.15
CA ASP A 152 -12.55 -14.61 7.30
C ASP A 152 -11.02 -14.69 7.30
N LEU A 153 -10.41 -14.92 6.15
CA LEU A 153 -8.96 -15.13 6.05
C LEU A 153 -8.38 -14.52 4.79
N LEU A 154 -7.31 -13.72 4.97
CA LEU A 154 -6.41 -13.29 3.91
C LEU A 154 -5.09 -14.03 4.07
N GLU A 155 -4.53 -14.55 2.98
CA GLU A 155 -3.28 -15.28 2.99
C GLU A 155 -2.28 -14.77 1.95
N ALA A 156 -1.08 -14.49 2.41
CA ALA A 156 0.12 -14.30 1.60
C ALA A 156 1.26 -14.99 2.33
N PRO A 157 1.38 -16.33 2.21
CA PRO A 157 2.30 -17.09 3.06
C PRO A 157 3.71 -16.51 3.12
N PRO A 158 4.31 -16.41 4.32
CA PRO A 158 3.86 -16.95 5.62
C PRO A 158 2.84 -16.08 6.36
N VAL A 159 2.40 -14.96 5.79
CA VAL A 159 1.47 -14.01 6.43
C VAL A 159 0.04 -14.46 6.25
N SER A 160 -0.75 -14.35 7.30
CA SER A 160 -2.20 -14.51 7.26
C SER A 160 -2.89 -13.53 8.19
N ILE A 161 -4.03 -13.00 7.75
CA ILE A 161 -4.86 -12.12 8.56
C ILE A 161 -6.24 -12.77 8.71
N ARG A 162 -6.64 -13.03 9.96
CA ARG A 162 -8.03 -13.34 10.27
C ARG A 162 -8.78 -12.02 10.41
N ILE A 163 -9.66 -11.75 9.48
CA ILE A 163 -10.32 -10.44 9.36
C ILE A 163 -11.13 -10.11 10.61
N SER A 164 -11.85 -11.09 11.19
CA SER A 164 -12.63 -10.89 12.42
C SER A 164 -11.74 -10.50 13.61
N GLU A 165 -10.55 -11.08 13.73
CA GLU A 165 -9.59 -10.71 14.79
C GLU A 165 -9.05 -9.29 14.57
N LEU A 166 -8.75 -8.94 13.32
CA LEU A 166 -8.30 -7.58 12.98
C LEU A 166 -9.38 -6.55 13.32
N MET A 167 -10.62 -6.80 12.92
CA MET A 167 -11.73 -5.88 13.14
C MET A 167 -12.09 -5.74 14.62
N ALA A 168 -11.80 -6.75 15.45
CA ALA A 168 -11.97 -6.68 16.89
C ALA A 168 -10.98 -5.71 17.58
N GLU A 169 -9.91 -5.30 16.90
CA GLU A 169 -8.97 -4.28 17.39
C GLU A 169 -9.48 -2.85 17.18
N LEU A 170 -10.56 -2.68 16.41
CA LEU A 170 -11.13 -1.36 16.15
C LEU A 170 -12.03 -0.92 17.32
N ASP A 171 -11.91 0.36 17.69
CA ASP A 171 -12.76 1.00 18.70
C ASP A 171 -14.12 1.43 18.12
#